data_24927f90dad4905d87ca8bc6deb03d2b
#
_entry.id   24927f90dad4905d87ca8bc6deb03d2b
#
_cell.length_a   1.000
_cell.length_b   1.000
_cell.length_c   1.000
_cell.angle_alpha   90.00
_cell.angle_beta   90.00
_cell.angle_gamma   90.00
#
_symmetry.space_group_name_H-M   'P 1'
#
loop_
_entity.id
_entity.type
_entity.pdbx_description
1 polymer ?
#
loop_
_entity_poly.entity_id
_entity_poly.type
_entity_poly.pdbx_seq_one_letter_code
_entity_poly.pdbx_strand_id
1 'polypeptide(L)'
;MNKRFHAFLAVVFVFVFFSVVQGVGAENATNKTSDNIKAQSNKPPSGDASSENDKYVIGPEDVLDIFVWKEDALTKTVPVRIDGKISLPLLDDIQAAGMTPLQLKEELTRKLTGFVDNPTVTVTVREANSYRVFVSGEVRQPGIVRIRSEVTLVKLIIMVGGFTEWANKRKISIITTENGKEKRVTANYNKIIDGDIPDIIIKPGDTVIVP
;
A
#
# COMPACT_ATOMS: atom_id res chain seq x y z
N MET A 1 46.17 34.98 -17.77
CA MET A 1 47.22 34.53 -18.71
C MET A 1 47.06 33.01 -18.85
N ASN A 2 46.90 32.57 -20.09
CA ASN A 2 46.91 31.21 -20.65
C ASN A 2 45.70 30.33 -20.32
N LYS A 3 44.76 30.12 -21.23
CA LYS A 3 44.68 29.56 -22.62
C LYS A 3 45.09 28.09 -22.71
N ARG A 4 44.16 27.21 -23.05
CA ARG A 4 44.08 26.30 -24.23
C ARG A 4 43.34 25.02 -23.85
N PHE A 5 42.32 24.58 -24.52
CA PHE A 5 41.98 24.20 -25.89
C PHE A 5 41.82 22.67 -26.04
N HIS A 6 40.68 22.30 -26.64
CA HIS A 6 40.39 21.14 -27.51
C HIS A 6 40.15 19.77 -26.82
N ALA A 7 39.28 18.89 -27.26
CA ALA A 7 38.70 18.69 -28.59
C ALA A 7 37.46 17.81 -28.54
N PHE A 8 36.57 18.07 -29.48
CA PHE A 8 35.57 17.25 -30.13
C PHE A 8 35.97 15.79 -30.40
N LEU A 9 35.05 14.84 -30.22
CA LEU A 9 34.99 13.68 -31.10
C LEU A 9 33.53 13.26 -31.33
N ALA A 10 33.03 13.62 -32.48
CA ALA A 10 31.80 13.10 -33.07
C ALA A 10 32.11 11.74 -33.72
N VAL A 11 31.32 10.72 -33.44
CA VAL A 11 31.31 9.49 -34.22
C VAL A 11 29.95 9.34 -34.90
N VAL A 12 29.97 9.59 -36.19
CA VAL A 12 28.96 9.26 -37.18
C VAL A 12 29.03 7.76 -37.44
N PHE A 13 27.92 7.04 -37.33
CA PHE A 13 27.83 5.71 -37.93
C PHE A 13 26.72 5.68 -38.99
N VAL A 14 27.20 5.28 -40.13
CA VAL A 14 26.63 5.26 -41.48
C VAL A 14 25.59 4.14 -41.61
N PHE A 15 24.49 4.50 -42.28
CA PHE A 15 23.50 3.60 -42.86
C PHE A 15 24.12 2.66 -43.88
N VAL A 16 23.77 1.38 -43.83
CA VAL A 16 23.87 0.48 -44.98
C VAL A 16 22.50 -0.11 -45.26
N PHE A 17 21.94 0.34 -46.36
CA PHE A 17 20.82 -0.26 -47.10
C PHE A 17 21.29 -1.58 -47.76
N PHE A 18 20.52 -2.62 -47.64
CA PHE A 18 20.60 -3.75 -48.54
C PHE A 18 19.19 -4.16 -48.98
N SER A 19 18.91 -3.82 -50.25
CA SER A 19 17.77 -4.29 -51.05
C SER A 19 18.20 -5.49 -51.88
N VAL A 20 17.38 -6.52 -51.99
CA VAL A 20 17.25 -7.47 -53.13
C VAL A 20 15.93 -8.22 -52.90
N VAL A 21 14.87 -8.02 -53.61
CA VAL A 21 14.36 -8.36 -54.93
C VAL A 21 13.98 -9.86 -55.12
N GLN A 22 12.66 -10.03 -55.29
CA GLN A 22 11.85 -10.92 -56.15
C GLN A 22 12.05 -12.43 -56.18
N GLY A 23 10.89 -13.12 -56.10
CA GLY A 23 10.68 -14.48 -56.62
C GLY A 23 9.21 -14.90 -56.55
N VAL A 24 8.58 -14.86 -57.72
CA VAL A 24 7.19 -15.24 -58.03
C VAL A 24 7.06 -16.77 -58.02
N GLY A 25 5.94 -17.30 -57.52
CA GLY A 25 5.55 -18.69 -57.75
C GLY A 25 4.18 -19.00 -57.13
N ALA A 26 3.16 -18.99 -58.00
CA ALA A 26 1.82 -19.47 -57.68
C ALA A 26 1.76 -20.98 -57.60
N GLU A 27 0.97 -21.56 -56.72
CA GLU A 27 0.00 -22.61 -57.09
C GLU A 27 -0.94 -22.99 -55.94
N ASN A 28 -2.16 -23.26 -56.35
CA ASN A 28 -3.35 -23.65 -55.59
C ASN A 28 -3.21 -24.93 -54.80
N ALA A 29 -3.83 -24.98 -53.61
CA ALA A 29 -4.65 -26.14 -53.21
C ALA A 29 -5.58 -25.78 -52.05
N THR A 30 -6.86 -25.82 -52.31
CA THR A 30 -7.98 -25.89 -51.39
C THR A 30 -7.78 -26.92 -50.28
N ASN A 31 -7.97 -26.51 -49.02
CA ASN A 31 -8.64 -27.42 -48.08
C ASN A 31 -9.39 -26.62 -46.98
N LYS A 32 -10.69 -26.86 -46.90
CA LYS A 32 -11.60 -26.44 -45.87
C LYS A 32 -11.24 -27.14 -44.54
N THR A 33 -11.00 -26.37 -43.52
CA THR A 33 -11.31 -26.85 -42.17
C THR A 33 -11.75 -25.63 -41.36
N SER A 34 -13.02 -25.66 -41.04
CA SER A 34 -13.67 -24.70 -40.15
C SER A 34 -13.20 -25.00 -38.75
N ASP A 35 -12.38 -24.17 -38.16
CA ASP A 35 -12.14 -24.19 -36.71
C ASP A 35 -12.42 -22.84 -36.13
N ASN A 36 -13.39 -22.89 -35.29
CA ASN A 36 -14.04 -21.93 -34.42
C ASN A 36 -13.01 -21.22 -33.54
N ILE A 37 -12.48 -20.08 -33.99
CA ILE A 37 -11.73 -19.18 -33.11
C ILE A 37 -12.75 -18.35 -32.33
N LYS A 38 -13.15 -18.83 -31.15
CA LYS A 38 -13.78 -18.00 -30.13
C LYS A 38 -12.90 -16.79 -29.87
N ALA A 39 -13.38 -15.63 -30.26
CA ALA A 39 -12.86 -14.35 -29.81
C ALA A 39 -12.92 -14.31 -28.29
N GLN A 40 -11.78 -14.54 -27.64
CA GLN A 40 -11.61 -14.19 -26.23
C GLN A 40 -11.57 -12.68 -26.15
N SER A 41 -12.67 -12.10 -25.71
CA SER A 41 -12.70 -10.71 -25.31
C SER A 41 -11.71 -10.55 -24.15
N ASN A 42 -10.60 -9.91 -24.41
CA ASN A 42 -9.72 -9.39 -23.36
C ASN A 42 -10.47 -8.27 -22.61
N LYS A 43 -11.28 -8.69 -21.64
CA LYS A 43 -11.73 -7.79 -20.57
C LYS A 43 -10.47 -7.48 -19.75
N PRO A 44 -10.09 -6.20 -19.60
CA PRO A 44 -9.02 -5.86 -18.68
C PRO A 44 -9.40 -6.39 -17.29
N PRO A 45 -8.45 -6.87 -16.49
CA PRO A 45 -8.75 -7.28 -15.14
C PRO A 45 -9.27 -6.05 -14.41
N SER A 46 -10.56 -6.02 -14.14
CA SER A 46 -11.14 -5.15 -13.13
C SER A 46 -10.57 -5.65 -11.81
N GLY A 47 -9.39 -5.12 -11.44
CA GLY A 47 -8.87 -5.28 -10.10
C GLY A 47 -9.89 -4.66 -9.17
N ASP A 48 -10.53 -5.49 -8.35
CA ASP A 48 -11.37 -5.07 -7.24
C ASP A 48 -10.50 -4.24 -6.27
N ALA A 49 -10.39 -2.94 -6.55
CA ALA A 49 -9.82 -1.97 -5.62
C ALA A 49 -10.68 -1.85 -4.34
N SER A 50 -11.85 -2.49 -4.31
CA SER A 50 -12.75 -2.52 -3.16
C SER A 50 -12.25 -3.45 -2.04
N SER A 51 -11.54 -4.54 -2.34
CA SER A 51 -11.21 -5.56 -1.34
C SER A 51 -10.08 -5.19 -0.38
N GLU A 52 -9.18 -4.27 -0.74
CA GLU A 52 -8.10 -3.81 0.17
C GLU A 52 -8.58 -2.67 1.08
N ASN A 53 -9.48 -1.80 0.59
CA ASN A 53 -10.07 -0.74 1.41
C ASN A 53 -10.99 -1.29 2.51
N ASP A 54 -11.53 -2.49 2.35
CA ASP A 54 -12.38 -3.13 3.36
C ASP A 54 -11.60 -3.68 4.57
N LYS A 55 -10.28 -3.80 4.47
CA LYS A 55 -9.42 -4.30 5.56
C LYS A 55 -8.77 -3.20 6.39
N TYR A 56 -8.65 -1.99 5.81
CA TYR A 56 -8.03 -0.88 6.51
C TYR A 56 -8.99 -0.33 7.57
N VAL A 57 -8.51 -0.21 8.79
CA VAL A 57 -9.24 0.41 9.90
C VAL A 57 -8.63 1.77 10.19
N ILE A 58 -9.41 2.82 10.05
CA ILE A 58 -8.99 4.20 10.32
C ILE A 58 -8.55 4.33 11.77
N GLY A 59 -7.41 4.95 12.00
CA GLY A 59 -6.87 5.22 13.32
C GLY A 59 -6.61 6.71 13.57
N PRO A 60 -6.30 7.07 14.82
CA PRO A 60 -5.86 8.43 15.16
C PRO A 60 -4.63 8.85 14.35
N GLU A 61 -4.52 10.15 14.05
CA GLU A 61 -3.46 10.76 13.23
C GLU A 61 -3.54 10.46 11.71
N ASP A 62 -4.45 9.60 11.26
CA ASP A 62 -4.67 9.41 9.82
C ASP A 62 -5.22 10.70 9.18
N VAL A 63 -4.93 10.88 7.90
CA VAL A 63 -5.47 12.00 7.13
C VAL A 63 -6.42 11.46 6.09
N LEU A 64 -7.65 11.95 6.11
CA LEU A 64 -8.73 11.53 5.21
C LEU A 64 -9.08 12.65 4.24
N ASP A 65 -9.25 12.30 2.97
CA ASP A 65 -9.90 13.14 1.97
C ASP A 65 -11.38 12.74 1.89
N ILE A 66 -12.25 13.65 2.26
CA ILE A 66 -13.70 13.47 2.18
C ILE A 66 -14.19 14.34 1.04
N PHE A 67 -14.72 13.69 0.03
CA PHE A 67 -15.29 14.35 -1.15
C PHE A 67 -16.80 14.17 -1.17
N VAL A 68 -17.52 15.28 -1.29
CA VAL A 68 -18.98 15.30 -1.41
C VAL A 68 -19.36 15.89 -2.76
N TRP A 69 -19.98 15.07 -3.60
CA TRP A 69 -20.31 15.44 -4.97
C TRP A 69 -21.23 16.68 -5.03
N LYS A 70 -20.83 17.67 -5.81
CA LYS A 70 -21.50 18.99 -5.97
C LYS A 70 -21.52 19.87 -4.73
N GLU A 71 -20.83 19.50 -3.67
CA GLU A 71 -20.77 20.26 -2.41
C GLU A 71 -19.32 20.57 -2.03
N ASP A 72 -18.73 21.55 -2.68
CA ASP A 72 -17.32 21.95 -2.46
C ASP A 72 -17.08 22.45 -1.02
N ALA A 73 -18.10 23.05 -0.40
CA ALA A 73 -18.01 23.52 0.98
C ALA A 73 -17.81 22.37 2.00
N LEU A 74 -18.32 21.17 1.66
CA LEU A 74 -18.22 19.95 2.48
C LEU A 74 -17.05 19.06 2.08
N THR A 75 -16.44 19.30 0.93
CA THR A 75 -15.24 18.56 0.47
C THR A 75 -14.02 19.08 1.23
N LYS A 76 -13.42 18.23 2.06
CA LYS A 76 -12.32 18.58 2.96
C LYS A 76 -11.31 17.44 3.15
N THR A 77 -10.04 17.83 3.29
CA THR A 77 -9.00 16.99 3.87
C THR A 77 -9.01 17.21 5.38
N VAL A 78 -9.22 16.17 6.16
CA VAL A 78 -9.32 16.25 7.61
C VAL A 78 -8.43 15.23 8.30
N PRO A 79 -7.69 15.62 9.35
CA PRO A 79 -6.98 14.66 10.20
C PRO A 79 -7.96 13.99 11.16
N VAL A 80 -7.71 12.73 11.46
CA VAL A 80 -8.37 12.02 12.56
C VAL A 80 -7.69 12.45 13.86
N ARG A 81 -8.46 13.04 14.75
CA ARG A 81 -7.99 13.54 16.05
C ARG A 81 -7.57 12.37 16.96
N ILE A 82 -6.86 12.70 18.05
CA ILE A 82 -6.40 11.70 19.04
C ILE A 82 -7.58 10.97 19.70
N ASP A 83 -8.74 11.65 19.85
CA ASP A 83 -9.98 11.06 20.35
C ASP A 83 -10.71 10.18 19.30
N GLY A 84 -10.10 10.00 18.11
CA GLY A 84 -10.62 9.16 17.03
C GLY A 84 -11.71 9.82 16.21
N LYS A 85 -11.98 11.10 16.39
CA LYS A 85 -13.02 11.82 15.67
C LYS A 85 -12.47 12.70 14.56
N ILE A 86 -13.32 13.01 13.59
CA ILE A 86 -13.13 14.02 12.57
C ILE A 86 -14.18 15.12 12.73
N SER A 87 -13.86 16.35 12.35
CA SER A 87 -14.80 17.46 12.39
C SER A 87 -15.10 17.93 10.96
N LEU A 88 -16.37 17.98 10.60
CA LEU A 88 -16.84 18.40 9.29
C LEU A 88 -17.89 19.50 9.42
N PRO A 89 -17.96 20.43 8.44
CA PRO A 89 -19.04 21.40 8.40
C PRO A 89 -20.41 20.70 8.44
N LEU A 90 -21.38 21.26 9.13
CA LEU A 90 -22.75 20.78 9.34
C LEU A 90 -22.90 19.51 10.20
N LEU A 91 -21.85 18.69 10.34
CA LEU A 91 -21.94 17.40 11.03
C LEU A 91 -21.21 17.38 12.37
N ASP A 92 -20.48 18.47 12.70
CA ASP A 92 -19.65 18.56 13.90
C ASP A 92 -18.67 17.39 14.04
N ASP A 93 -18.61 16.77 15.21
CA ASP A 93 -17.69 15.68 15.52
C ASP A 93 -18.30 14.32 15.18
N ILE A 94 -17.57 13.54 14.35
CA ILE A 94 -17.96 12.20 13.93
C ILE A 94 -16.85 11.21 14.28
N GLN A 95 -17.24 10.07 14.87
CA GLN A 95 -16.29 8.99 15.10
C GLN A 95 -15.81 8.42 13.76
N ALA A 96 -14.50 8.39 13.56
CA ALA A 96 -13.86 7.83 12.37
C ALA A 96 -12.94 6.66 12.72
N ALA A 97 -12.19 6.77 13.81
CA ALA A 97 -11.31 5.67 14.25
C ALA A 97 -12.12 4.43 14.63
N GLY A 98 -11.61 3.27 14.22
CA GLY A 98 -12.28 1.98 14.38
C GLY A 98 -13.23 1.60 13.24
N MET A 99 -13.47 2.52 12.29
CA MET A 99 -14.28 2.27 11.09
C MET A 99 -13.39 2.03 9.87
N THR A 100 -13.90 1.27 8.91
CA THR A 100 -13.30 1.23 7.57
C THR A 100 -13.71 2.50 6.78
N PRO A 101 -12.97 2.89 5.72
CA PRO A 101 -13.38 4.00 4.85
C PRO A 101 -14.79 3.84 4.30
N LEU A 102 -15.19 2.60 4.02
CA LEU A 102 -16.55 2.30 3.53
C LEU A 102 -17.61 2.57 4.61
N GLN A 103 -17.40 2.09 5.83
CA GLN A 103 -18.29 2.35 6.96
C GLN A 103 -18.40 3.85 7.27
N LEU A 104 -17.28 4.57 7.24
CA LEU A 104 -17.31 6.02 7.44
C LEU A 104 -18.06 6.73 6.32
N LYS A 105 -17.89 6.32 5.06
CA LYS A 105 -18.68 6.83 3.91
C LYS A 105 -20.17 6.67 4.15
N GLU A 106 -20.63 5.48 4.55
CA GLU A 106 -22.02 5.20 4.81
C GLU A 106 -22.59 6.07 5.94
N GLU A 107 -21.83 6.20 7.04
CA GLU A 107 -22.21 7.05 8.17
C GLU A 107 -22.30 8.53 7.79
N LEU A 108 -21.32 9.04 7.02
CA LEU A 108 -21.34 10.41 6.51
C LEU A 108 -22.52 10.66 5.57
N THR A 109 -22.77 9.74 4.64
CA THR A 109 -23.91 9.82 3.71
C THR A 109 -25.22 9.90 4.49
N ARG A 110 -25.42 9.02 5.47
CA ARG A 110 -26.60 9.00 6.33
C ARG A 110 -26.83 10.31 7.08
N LYS A 111 -25.76 10.87 7.67
CA LYS A 111 -25.83 12.12 8.43
C LYS A 111 -26.07 13.34 7.55
N LEU A 112 -25.47 13.37 6.35
CA LEU A 112 -25.64 14.46 5.38
C LEU A 112 -27.03 14.53 4.76
N THR A 113 -27.80 13.43 4.71
CA THR A 113 -29.15 13.42 4.17
C THR A 113 -30.08 14.42 4.84
N GLY A 114 -29.79 14.85 6.07
CA GLY A 114 -30.54 15.92 6.76
C GLY A 114 -30.23 17.35 6.27
N PHE A 115 -29.18 17.54 5.47
CA PHE A 115 -28.71 18.84 5.03
C PHE A 115 -28.57 18.98 3.52
N VAL A 116 -28.37 17.85 2.82
CA VAL A 116 -28.13 17.78 1.37
C VAL A 116 -29.03 16.72 0.76
N ASP A 117 -29.65 17.05 -0.37
CA ASP A 117 -30.47 16.09 -1.10
C ASP A 117 -29.61 15.06 -1.83
N ASN A 118 -29.82 13.77 -1.54
CA ASN A 118 -29.10 12.64 -2.14
C ASN A 118 -27.56 12.79 -2.13
N PRO A 119 -26.91 12.96 -0.95
CA PRO A 119 -25.49 13.17 -0.88
C PRO A 119 -24.69 11.97 -1.38
N THR A 120 -23.74 12.20 -2.28
CA THR A 120 -22.80 11.18 -2.73
C THR A 120 -21.44 11.48 -2.13
N VAL A 121 -21.02 10.65 -1.16
CA VAL A 121 -19.78 10.82 -0.40
C VAL A 121 -18.72 9.82 -0.87
N THR A 122 -17.48 10.26 -0.96
CA THR A 122 -16.31 9.39 -1.11
C THR A 122 -15.33 9.68 0.01
N VAL A 123 -14.82 8.63 0.65
CA VAL A 123 -13.80 8.72 1.69
C VAL A 123 -12.56 8.00 1.20
N THR A 124 -11.42 8.72 1.18
CA THR A 124 -10.12 8.18 0.78
C THR A 124 -9.11 8.42 1.89
N VAL A 125 -8.34 7.41 2.24
CA VAL A 125 -7.22 7.57 3.18
C VAL A 125 -6.05 8.18 2.41
N ARG A 126 -5.72 9.43 2.70
CA ARG A 126 -4.59 10.15 2.10
C ARG A 126 -3.28 9.76 2.76
N GLU A 127 -3.27 9.70 4.09
CA GLU A 127 -2.11 9.30 4.88
C GLU A 127 -2.53 8.33 5.99
N ALA A 128 -1.91 7.15 6.00
CA ALA A 128 -2.13 6.09 7.00
C ALA A 128 -1.08 6.24 8.13
N ASN A 129 -1.19 7.28 8.93
CA ASN A 129 -0.21 7.59 9.98
C ASN A 129 -0.38 6.71 11.23
N SER A 130 -1.56 6.15 11.44
CA SER A 130 -1.86 5.20 12.52
C SER A 130 -1.20 3.83 12.30
N TYR A 131 -0.87 3.48 11.07
CA TYR A 131 -0.26 2.19 10.71
C TYR A 131 1.26 2.23 10.87
N ARG A 132 1.72 2.20 12.12
CA ARG A 132 3.14 2.21 12.50
C ARG A 132 3.46 1.17 13.55
N VAL A 133 4.70 0.68 13.51
CA VAL A 133 5.28 -0.27 14.45
C VAL A 133 6.55 0.34 15.02
N PHE A 134 6.82 0.07 16.29
CA PHE A 134 8.02 0.55 16.98
C PHE A 134 9.03 -0.58 17.06
N VAL A 135 10.25 -0.37 16.58
CA VAL A 135 11.31 -1.36 16.61
C VAL A 135 12.50 -0.82 17.37
N SER A 136 12.99 -1.57 18.36
CA SER A 136 14.16 -1.18 19.15
C SER A 136 15.08 -2.37 19.43
N GLY A 137 16.31 -2.06 19.87
CA GLY A 137 17.33 -3.04 20.18
C GLY A 137 18.25 -3.36 19.01
N GLU A 138 18.71 -4.60 18.93
CA GLU A 138 19.77 -5.05 18.03
C GLU A 138 19.30 -5.28 16.58
N VAL A 139 18.82 -4.21 15.94
CA VAL A 139 18.53 -4.13 14.51
C VAL A 139 19.32 -2.99 13.88
N ARG A 140 19.56 -3.05 12.58
CA ARG A 140 20.38 -2.04 11.90
C ARG A 140 19.75 -0.65 11.86
N GLN A 141 18.42 -0.57 11.77
CA GLN A 141 17.67 0.68 11.71
C GLN A 141 16.52 0.65 12.73
N PRO A 142 16.82 0.85 14.03
CA PRO A 142 15.76 0.95 15.04
C PRO A 142 14.96 2.25 14.84
N GLY A 143 13.69 2.24 15.25
CA GLY A 143 12.82 3.41 15.17
C GLY A 143 11.38 3.07 14.84
N ILE A 144 10.67 4.04 14.29
CA ILE A 144 9.28 3.91 13.86
C ILE A 144 9.23 3.43 12.41
N VAL A 145 8.59 2.30 12.18
CA VAL A 145 8.38 1.73 10.85
C VAL A 145 6.91 1.94 10.45
N ARG A 146 6.69 2.66 9.34
CA ARG A 146 5.34 2.79 8.77
C ARG A 146 5.04 1.55 7.93
N ILE A 147 3.91 0.91 8.21
CA ILE A 147 3.42 -0.24 7.47
C ILE A 147 2.19 0.15 6.65
N ARG A 148 1.98 -0.46 5.48
CA ARG A 148 0.83 -0.15 4.61
C ARG A 148 -0.14 -1.33 4.47
N SER A 149 0.27 -2.48 4.93
CA SER A 149 -0.48 -3.73 4.90
C SER A 149 -0.04 -4.61 6.06
N GLU A 150 -0.65 -5.76 6.22
CA GLU A 150 -0.19 -6.76 7.19
C GLU A 150 1.28 -7.12 6.96
N VAL A 151 2.07 -7.01 8.00
CA VAL A 151 3.51 -7.30 8.00
C VAL A 151 3.78 -8.39 9.01
N THR A 152 4.58 -9.37 8.62
CA THR A 152 5.05 -10.42 9.54
C THR A 152 6.37 -10.02 10.19
N LEU A 153 6.75 -10.70 11.27
CA LEU A 153 8.01 -10.44 11.95
C LEU A 153 9.21 -10.52 11.00
N VAL A 154 9.25 -11.52 10.12
CA VAL A 154 10.33 -11.67 9.13
C VAL A 154 10.40 -10.48 8.20
N LYS A 155 9.26 -10.05 7.64
CA LYS A 155 9.19 -8.87 6.76
C LYS A 155 9.62 -7.60 7.50
N LEU A 156 9.17 -7.41 8.75
CA LEU A 156 9.55 -6.25 9.56
C LEU A 156 11.06 -6.18 9.77
N ILE A 157 11.70 -7.31 10.10
CA ILE A 157 13.16 -7.37 10.28
C ILE A 157 13.89 -7.01 8.97
N ILE A 158 13.38 -7.45 7.82
CA ILE A 158 13.94 -7.03 6.52
C ILE A 158 13.80 -5.52 6.31
N MET A 159 12.64 -4.94 6.65
CA MET A 159 12.39 -3.50 6.51
C MET A 159 13.34 -2.63 7.34
N VAL A 160 13.76 -3.11 8.51
CA VAL A 160 14.73 -2.42 9.38
C VAL A 160 16.20 -2.78 9.08
N GLY A 161 16.46 -3.38 7.91
CA GLY A 161 17.80 -3.71 7.42
C GLY A 161 18.44 -4.95 8.03
N GLY A 162 17.66 -5.75 8.78
CA GLY A 162 18.14 -6.96 9.43
C GLY A 162 18.70 -6.73 10.83
N PHE A 163 19.26 -7.78 11.40
CA PHE A 163 19.86 -7.79 12.73
C PHE A 163 21.29 -7.24 12.75
N THR A 164 21.73 -6.75 13.90
CA THR A 164 23.14 -6.55 14.20
C THR A 164 23.84 -7.88 14.54
N GLU A 165 25.16 -7.83 14.72
CA GLU A 165 25.95 -9.01 15.10
C GLU A 165 25.63 -9.51 16.53
N TRP A 166 25.13 -8.62 17.37
CA TRP A 166 24.88 -8.88 18.80
C TRP A 166 23.44 -9.36 19.09
N ALA A 167 22.59 -9.39 18.07
CA ALA A 167 21.15 -9.70 18.22
C ALA A 167 20.88 -11.10 18.73
N ASN A 168 20.09 -11.22 19.79
CA ASN A 168 19.56 -12.49 20.24
C ASN A 168 18.27 -12.86 19.51
N LYS A 169 18.40 -13.48 18.35
CA LYS A 169 17.30 -13.87 17.45
C LYS A 169 16.33 -14.89 18.07
N ARG A 170 16.68 -15.49 19.20
CA ARG A 170 15.84 -16.51 19.88
C ARG A 170 14.85 -15.93 20.87
N LYS A 171 15.00 -14.65 21.28
CA LYS A 171 14.21 -14.02 22.35
C LYS A 171 13.68 -12.65 21.95
N ILE A 172 13.17 -12.50 20.74
CA ILE A 172 12.54 -11.26 20.30
C ILE A 172 11.23 -11.07 21.05
N SER A 173 11.06 -9.91 21.69
CA SER A 173 9.82 -9.56 22.40
C SER A 173 8.91 -8.72 21.53
N ILE A 174 7.67 -9.15 21.36
CA ILE A 174 6.61 -8.40 20.68
C ILE A 174 5.61 -7.99 21.76
N ILE A 175 5.41 -6.69 21.91
CA ILE A 175 4.45 -6.11 22.85
C ILE A 175 3.30 -5.58 22.03
N THR A 176 2.11 -6.12 22.22
CA THR A 176 0.87 -5.69 21.58
C THR A 176 -0.13 -5.25 22.63
N THR A 177 -0.99 -4.29 22.29
CA THR A 177 -2.08 -3.85 23.15
C THR A 177 -3.39 -4.42 22.66
N GLU A 178 -3.98 -5.31 23.43
CA GLU A 178 -5.30 -5.89 23.15
C GLU A 178 -6.29 -5.48 24.27
N ASN A 179 -7.38 -4.82 23.90
CA ASN A 179 -8.42 -4.35 24.86
C ASN A 179 -7.85 -3.50 26.01
N GLY A 180 -6.89 -2.62 25.70
CA GLY A 180 -6.25 -1.75 26.70
C GLY A 180 -5.27 -2.47 27.64
N LYS A 181 -4.97 -3.74 27.41
CA LYS A 181 -3.98 -4.50 28.17
C LYS A 181 -2.79 -4.86 27.29
N GLU A 182 -1.60 -4.67 27.85
CA GLU A 182 -0.38 -5.09 27.18
C GLU A 182 -0.23 -6.61 27.26
N LYS A 183 0.07 -7.21 26.13
CA LYS A 183 0.41 -8.62 25.99
C LYS A 183 1.80 -8.73 25.38
N ARG A 184 2.66 -9.51 26.03
CA ARG A 184 4.01 -9.76 25.53
C ARG A 184 4.13 -11.18 25.01
N VAL A 185 4.60 -11.30 23.76
CA VAL A 185 4.87 -12.56 23.09
C VAL A 185 6.37 -12.64 22.82
N THR A 186 6.99 -13.78 23.13
CA THR A 186 8.40 -14.02 22.79
C THR A 186 8.48 -14.85 21.52
N ALA A 187 9.20 -14.35 20.53
CA ALA A 187 9.42 -15.00 19.25
C ALA A 187 10.83 -15.57 19.15
N ASN A 188 10.95 -16.75 18.54
CA ASN A 188 12.22 -17.30 18.10
C ASN A 188 12.32 -17.21 16.57
N TYR A 189 13.04 -16.21 16.08
CA TYR A 189 13.19 -15.93 14.67
C TYR A 189 13.82 -17.10 13.89
N ASN A 190 14.78 -17.81 14.48
CA ASN A 190 15.42 -18.95 13.82
C ASN A 190 14.40 -20.05 13.54
N LYS A 191 13.55 -20.39 14.50
CA LYS A 191 12.49 -21.38 14.31
C LYS A 191 11.45 -20.97 13.27
N ILE A 192 11.19 -19.66 13.12
CA ILE A 192 10.30 -19.15 12.09
C ILE A 192 10.93 -19.37 10.71
N ILE A 193 12.21 -19.02 10.55
CA ILE A 193 12.93 -19.17 9.26
C ILE A 193 13.11 -20.66 8.91
N ASP A 194 13.36 -21.52 9.90
CA ASP A 194 13.51 -22.96 9.71
C ASP A 194 12.16 -23.65 9.38
N GLY A 195 11.03 -22.92 9.55
CA GLY A 195 9.68 -23.43 9.29
C GLY A 195 9.08 -24.24 10.44
N ASP A 196 9.74 -24.31 11.59
CA ASP A 196 9.27 -25.05 12.78
C ASP A 196 8.01 -24.42 13.39
N ILE A 197 7.89 -23.10 13.30
CA ILE A 197 6.74 -22.33 13.80
C ILE A 197 6.28 -21.31 12.74
N PRO A 198 4.99 -20.98 12.72
CA PRO A 198 4.47 -19.97 11.79
C PRO A 198 5.06 -18.59 12.08
N ASP A 199 5.17 -17.77 11.04
CA ASP A 199 5.56 -16.37 11.19
C ASP A 199 4.48 -15.58 11.95
N ILE A 200 4.90 -14.57 12.69
CA ILE A 200 4.01 -13.80 13.56
C ILE A 200 3.58 -12.52 12.82
N ILE A 201 2.27 -12.29 12.75
CA ILE A 201 1.71 -11.07 12.20
C ILE A 201 1.91 -9.94 13.21
N ILE A 202 2.50 -8.85 12.75
CA ILE A 202 2.74 -7.63 13.52
C ILE A 202 1.59 -6.66 13.22
N LYS A 203 0.94 -6.20 14.28
CA LYS A 203 -0.19 -5.28 14.20
C LYS A 203 0.28 -3.81 14.30
N PRO A 204 -0.48 -2.85 13.73
CA PRO A 204 -0.26 -1.44 14.00
C PRO A 204 -0.26 -1.14 15.52
N GLY A 205 0.70 -0.34 15.96
CA GLY A 205 0.89 -0.02 17.39
C GLY A 205 1.78 -0.99 18.15
N ASP A 206 2.14 -2.14 17.59
CA ASP A 206 3.04 -3.09 18.24
C ASP A 206 4.45 -2.52 18.43
N THR A 207 5.09 -2.97 19.51
CA THR A 207 6.50 -2.70 19.79
C THR A 207 7.30 -4.01 19.71
N VAL A 208 8.30 -4.04 18.85
CA VAL A 208 9.21 -5.16 18.67
C VAL A 208 10.58 -4.82 19.25
N ILE A 209 11.03 -5.60 20.23
CA ILE A 209 12.30 -5.43 20.93
C ILE A 209 13.20 -6.62 20.60
N VAL A 210 14.34 -6.34 20.00
CA VAL A 210 15.38 -7.34 19.69
C VAL A 210 16.51 -7.20 20.71
N PRO A 211 16.65 -8.14 21.64
CA PRO A 211 17.72 -8.08 22.64
C PRO A 211 19.07 -8.49 22.08
#